data_2fe1d0bfad5dcf447da68fd0d90758de
#
_entry.id   2fe1d0bfad5dcf447da68fd0d90758de
#
_cell.length_a   1.000
_cell.length_b   1.000
_cell.length_c   1.000
_cell.angle_alpha   90.00
_cell.angle_beta   90.00
_cell.angle_gamma   90.00
#
_symmetry.space_group_name_H-M   'P 1'
#
loop_
_entity.id
_entity.type
_entity.pdbx_description
1 polymer ?
#
loop_
_entity_poly.entity_id
_entity_poly.type
_entity_poly.pdbx_seq_one_letter_code
_entity_poly.pdbx_strand_id
1 'polypeptide(L)'
;LFSPVDRAISKGVLPLINKSGKSIYISMFYLTNYWITDALIDARNRGVDIKIISDVTLTKEPKAQIFKLREAGIPVKIENWNGKMHQKSAVFDEEYTIIASTNWTGASEYANDENMLIIKNKDIAAKQTKEFFRLWKSIPDKFLYEIPNFTSKKLE
;
A
#
# COMPACT_ATOMS: atom_id res chain seq x y z
N LEU A 1 12.26 -12.58 1.34
CA LEU A 1 11.21 -13.54 1.02
C LEU A 1 11.00 -13.60 -0.48
N PHE A 2 10.65 -14.77 -0.97
CA PHE A 2 10.34 -15.02 -2.39
C PHE A 2 8.98 -15.72 -2.49
N SER A 3 8.09 -15.20 -3.33
CA SER A 3 6.85 -15.89 -3.70
C SER A 3 7.08 -16.73 -4.96
N PRO A 4 6.34 -17.82 -5.15
CA PRO A 4 5.32 -18.36 -4.25
C PRO A 4 5.87 -19.21 -3.10
N VAL A 5 7.17 -19.50 -3.09
CA VAL A 5 7.80 -20.46 -2.15
C VAL A 5 7.66 -20.03 -0.69
N ASP A 6 8.02 -18.78 -0.38
CA ASP A 6 7.97 -18.27 1.00
C ASP A 6 6.60 -17.70 1.39
N ARG A 7 5.71 -17.49 0.43
CA ARG A 7 4.43 -16.81 0.67
C ARG A 7 4.64 -15.43 1.32
N ALA A 8 5.21 -14.51 0.54
CA ALA A 8 5.70 -13.23 1.03
C ALA A 8 4.65 -12.36 1.73
N ILE A 9 3.37 -12.43 1.29
CA ILE A 9 2.28 -11.71 1.94
C ILE A 9 1.96 -12.32 3.30
N SER A 10 1.71 -13.63 3.36
CA SER A 10 1.32 -14.32 4.60
C SER A 10 2.43 -14.29 5.65
N LYS A 11 3.69 -14.44 5.24
CA LYS A 11 4.84 -14.53 6.17
C LYS A 11 5.54 -13.18 6.40
N GLY A 12 5.35 -12.21 5.52
CA GLY A 12 6.01 -10.91 5.60
C GLY A 12 5.06 -9.77 5.95
N VAL A 13 4.05 -9.53 5.12
CA VAL A 13 3.17 -8.37 5.25
C VAL A 13 2.21 -8.49 6.42
N LEU A 14 1.45 -9.59 6.50
CA LEU A 14 0.42 -9.77 7.54
C LEU A 14 0.98 -9.71 8.97
N PRO A 15 2.11 -10.33 9.31
CA PRO A 15 2.69 -10.21 10.65
C PRO A 15 3.05 -8.76 11.03
N LEU A 16 3.54 -7.94 10.08
CA LEU A 16 3.85 -6.54 10.33
C LEU A 16 2.60 -5.70 10.54
N ILE A 17 1.53 -5.89 9.73
CA ILE A 17 0.26 -5.20 9.94
C ILE A 17 -0.32 -5.55 11.32
N ASN A 18 -0.34 -6.83 11.67
CA ASN A 18 -0.91 -7.31 12.94
C ASN A 18 -0.15 -6.80 14.16
N LYS A 19 1.18 -6.60 14.04
CA LYS A 19 2.04 -6.12 15.12
C LYS A 19 2.03 -4.60 15.24
N SER A 20 1.71 -3.87 14.18
CA SER A 20 1.79 -2.40 14.17
C SER A 20 0.85 -1.77 15.20
N GLY A 21 1.39 -0.80 15.94
CA GLY A 21 0.69 -0.07 16.99
C GLY A 21 0.65 1.45 16.79
N LYS A 22 1.39 2.00 15.84
CA LYS A 22 1.48 3.45 15.62
C LYS A 22 1.01 3.86 14.23
N SER A 23 1.70 3.40 13.18
CA SER A 23 1.46 3.88 11.82
C SER A 23 1.75 2.83 10.76
N ILE A 24 0.99 2.88 9.65
CA ILE A 24 1.23 2.09 8.44
C ILE A 24 1.03 2.99 7.23
N TYR A 25 2.09 3.25 6.46
CA TYR A 25 2.05 4.05 5.25
C TYR A 25 2.39 3.20 4.04
N ILE A 26 1.46 3.11 3.09
CA ILE A 26 1.52 2.15 1.98
C ILE A 26 1.48 2.88 0.65
N SER A 27 2.45 2.58 -0.23
CA SER A 27 2.43 2.91 -1.65
C SER A 27 2.32 1.60 -2.43
N MET A 28 1.13 1.33 -3.00
CA MET A 28 0.84 0.02 -3.59
C MET A 28 0.10 0.15 -4.92
N PHE A 29 0.71 -0.41 -5.98
CA PHE A 29 0.12 -0.39 -7.31
C PHE A 29 -1.19 -1.20 -7.35
N TYR A 30 -1.16 -2.49 -6.97
CA TYR A 30 -2.34 -3.35 -6.92
C TYR A 30 -2.59 -3.92 -5.52
N LEU A 31 -3.78 -3.64 -4.97
CA LEU A 31 -4.24 -4.13 -3.67
C LEU A 31 -5.63 -4.79 -3.86
N THR A 32 -5.62 -6.11 -3.98
CA THR A 32 -6.82 -6.94 -4.15
C THR A 32 -6.92 -8.09 -3.13
N ASN A 33 -5.94 -8.19 -2.22
CA ASN A 33 -5.87 -9.26 -1.23
C ASN A 33 -6.78 -8.97 -0.04
N TYR A 34 -7.76 -9.84 0.21
CA TYR A 34 -8.74 -9.69 1.30
C TYR A 34 -8.11 -9.79 2.69
N TRP A 35 -7.15 -10.69 2.90
CA TRP A 35 -6.52 -10.86 4.22
C TRP A 35 -5.76 -9.61 4.65
N ILE A 36 -5.06 -8.96 3.71
CA ILE A 36 -4.41 -7.67 3.96
C ILE A 36 -5.46 -6.62 4.29
N THR A 37 -6.56 -6.57 3.54
CA THR A 37 -7.65 -5.60 3.75
C THR A 37 -8.24 -5.75 5.15
N ASP A 38 -8.58 -6.96 5.55
CA ASP A 38 -9.15 -7.24 6.86
C ASP A 38 -8.15 -6.92 7.97
N ALA A 39 -6.89 -7.30 7.83
CA ALA A 39 -5.84 -6.96 8.79
C ALA A 39 -5.60 -5.44 8.93
N LEU A 40 -5.69 -4.67 7.83
CA LEU A 40 -5.60 -3.21 7.87
C LEU A 40 -6.82 -2.58 8.58
N ILE A 41 -8.02 -3.10 8.36
CA ILE A 41 -9.23 -2.66 9.06
C ILE A 41 -9.09 -2.93 10.56
N ASP A 42 -8.62 -4.12 10.94
CA ASP A 42 -8.37 -4.46 12.34
C ASP A 42 -7.29 -3.55 12.96
N ALA A 43 -6.22 -3.26 12.23
CA ALA A 43 -5.20 -2.31 12.68
C ALA A 43 -5.78 -0.89 12.86
N ARG A 44 -6.64 -0.44 11.95
CA ARG A 44 -7.35 0.84 12.09
C ARG A 44 -8.23 0.87 13.33
N ASN A 45 -8.95 -0.21 13.61
CA ASN A 45 -9.79 -0.34 14.80
C ASN A 45 -8.98 -0.35 16.10
N ARG A 46 -7.71 -0.76 16.05
CA ARG A 46 -6.75 -0.64 17.17
C ARG A 46 -6.19 0.78 17.33
N GLY A 47 -6.53 1.73 16.45
CA GLY A 47 -6.07 3.11 16.51
C GLY A 47 -4.79 3.41 15.71
N VAL A 48 -4.33 2.49 14.86
CA VAL A 48 -3.16 2.71 14.00
C VAL A 48 -3.48 3.78 12.94
N ASP A 49 -2.56 4.75 12.75
CA ASP A 49 -2.66 5.74 11.67
C ASP A 49 -2.27 5.10 10.33
N ILE A 50 -3.24 4.87 9.47
CA ILE A 50 -3.03 4.21 8.18
C ILE A 50 -3.32 5.18 7.04
N LYS A 51 -2.40 5.26 6.08
CA LYS A 51 -2.58 6.02 4.83
C LYS A 51 -2.08 5.20 3.65
N ILE A 52 -2.83 5.23 2.56
CA ILE A 52 -2.54 4.43 1.36
C ILE A 52 -2.55 5.33 0.12
N ILE A 53 -1.54 5.14 -0.75
CA ILE A 53 -1.53 5.69 -2.10
C ILE A 53 -1.63 4.52 -3.08
N SER A 54 -2.55 4.60 -4.04
CA SER A 54 -2.71 3.62 -5.10
C SER A 54 -2.90 4.27 -6.46
N ASP A 55 -2.68 3.50 -7.52
CA ASP A 55 -2.84 3.95 -8.90
C ASP A 55 -4.30 3.93 -9.35
N VAL A 56 -4.68 4.86 -10.21
CA VAL A 56 -6.04 4.92 -10.76
C VAL A 56 -6.45 3.65 -11.53
N THR A 57 -5.49 2.91 -12.08
CA THR A 57 -5.80 1.66 -12.79
C THR A 57 -6.39 0.59 -11.88
N LEU A 58 -6.04 0.59 -10.59
CA LEU A 58 -6.64 -0.33 -9.62
C LEU A 58 -8.17 -0.12 -9.49
N THR A 59 -8.66 1.09 -9.71
CA THR A 59 -10.10 1.38 -9.55
C THR A 59 -10.99 0.63 -10.55
N LYS A 60 -10.40 0.13 -11.64
CA LYS A 60 -11.08 -0.65 -12.68
C LYS A 60 -11.09 -2.16 -12.39
N GLU A 61 -10.32 -2.59 -11.38
CA GLU A 61 -10.25 -4.00 -11.01
C GLU A 61 -11.47 -4.40 -10.18
N PRO A 62 -12.23 -5.45 -10.59
CA PRO A 62 -13.42 -5.88 -9.86
C PRO A 62 -13.15 -6.29 -8.40
N LYS A 63 -11.91 -6.71 -8.12
CA LYS A 63 -11.47 -7.14 -6.78
C LYS A 63 -10.72 -6.04 -6.00
N ALA A 64 -10.72 -4.79 -6.50
CA ALA A 64 -10.06 -3.67 -5.82
C ALA A 64 -10.60 -3.49 -4.40
N GLN A 65 -9.70 -3.42 -3.42
CA GLN A 65 -10.08 -3.29 -2.01
C GLN A 65 -10.13 -1.84 -1.51
N ILE A 66 -9.80 -0.87 -2.37
CA ILE A 66 -9.75 0.54 -1.99
C ILE A 66 -11.08 1.08 -1.46
N PHE A 67 -12.20 0.63 -2.04
CA PHE A 67 -13.52 1.09 -1.62
C PHE A 67 -13.85 0.58 -0.21
N LYS A 68 -13.62 -0.70 0.06
CA LYS A 68 -13.80 -1.30 1.39
C LYS A 68 -12.91 -0.64 2.45
N LEU A 69 -11.66 -0.31 2.09
CA LEU A 69 -10.74 0.41 2.99
C LEU A 69 -11.24 1.83 3.29
N ARG A 70 -11.73 2.56 2.28
CA ARG A 70 -12.32 3.90 2.47
C ARG A 70 -13.58 3.85 3.35
N GLU A 71 -14.46 2.89 3.14
CA GLU A 71 -15.66 2.67 3.98
C GLU A 71 -15.29 2.40 5.44
N ALA A 72 -14.18 1.72 5.69
CA ALA A 72 -13.64 1.49 7.04
C ALA A 72 -12.88 2.70 7.61
N GLY A 73 -12.93 3.86 6.96
CA GLY A 73 -12.28 5.09 7.43
C GLY A 73 -10.77 5.13 7.26
N ILE A 74 -10.20 4.28 6.38
CA ILE A 74 -8.79 4.34 6.02
C ILE A 74 -8.62 5.28 4.82
N PRO A 75 -7.83 6.38 4.96
CA PRO A 75 -7.57 7.30 3.86
C PRO A 75 -6.80 6.63 2.72
N VAL A 76 -7.39 6.58 1.52
CA VAL A 76 -6.76 6.07 0.30
C VAL A 76 -6.80 7.14 -0.76
N LYS A 77 -5.65 7.74 -1.08
CA LYS A 77 -5.50 8.65 -2.22
C LYS A 77 -5.21 7.89 -3.50
N ILE A 78 -5.89 8.28 -4.56
CA ILE A 78 -5.72 7.69 -5.89
C ILE A 78 -4.91 8.65 -6.76
N GLU A 79 -3.78 8.17 -7.25
CA GLU A 79 -2.90 8.89 -8.15
C GLU A 79 -3.28 8.60 -9.61
N ASN A 80 -3.24 9.62 -10.47
CA ASN A 80 -3.64 9.55 -11.88
C ASN A 80 -2.63 10.15 -12.86
N TRP A 81 -1.37 10.26 -12.47
CA TRP A 81 -0.33 10.88 -13.32
C TRP A 81 -0.06 10.09 -14.60
N ASN A 82 0.63 10.75 -15.53
CA ASN A 82 1.06 10.15 -16.81
C ASN A 82 2.20 9.13 -16.67
N GLY A 83 2.29 8.49 -15.61
CA GLY A 83 3.11 7.33 -15.29
C GLY A 83 2.22 6.37 -14.57
N LYS A 84 2.81 5.60 -13.69
CA LYS A 84 2.08 4.71 -12.78
C LYS A 84 2.60 4.93 -11.38
N MET A 85 1.71 4.93 -10.39
CA MET A 85 2.13 4.69 -9.02
C MET A 85 2.53 3.21 -8.89
N HIS A 86 3.73 2.90 -9.36
CA HIS A 86 4.18 1.50 -9.51
C HIS A 86 5.00 0.98 -8.33
N GLN A 87 5.06 1.75 -7.23
CA GLN A 87 5.71 1.30 -6.00
C GLN A 87 4.97 0.12 -5.35
N LYS A 88 5.72 -0.75 -4.71
CA LYS A 88 5.24 -1.80 -3.82
C LYS A 88 6.05 -1.69 -2.55
N SER A 89 5.70 -0.70 -1.73
CA SER A 89 6.42 -0.38 -0.51
C SER A 89 5.46 -0.03 0.62
N ALA A 90 5.89 -0.30 1.83
CA ALA A 90 5.17 0.08 3.04
C ALA A 90 6.12 0.36 4.19
N VAL A 91 5.74 1.28 5.07
CA VAL A 91 6.46 1.56 6.31
C VAL A 91 5.54 1.26 7.49
N PHE A 92 6.07 0.56 8.49
CA PHE A 92 5.35 0.16 9.70
C PHE A 92 6.04 0.74 10.92
N ASP A 93 5.30 1.49 11.73
CA ASP A 93 5.71 2.06 13.01
C ASP A 93 7.00 2.89 12.95
N GLU A 94 7.35 3.45 11.76
CA GLU A 94 8.61 4.16 11.51
C GLU A 94 9.87 3.32 11.81
N GLU A 95 9.74 2.01 11.82
CA GLU A 95 10.80 1.06 12.15
C GLU A 95 11.08 0.04 11.05
N TYR A 96 10.02 -0.51 10.43
CA TYR A 96 10.15 -1.51 9.38
C TYR A 96 9.76 -0.92 8.02
N THR A 97 10.49 -1.31 6.99
CA THR A 97 10.19 -0.96 5.59
C THR A 97 10.09 -2.21 4.76
N ILE A 98 9.03 -2.33 3.98
CA ILE A 98 8.93 -3.31 2.89
C ILE A 98 9.23 -2.61 1.57
N ILE A 99 10.09 -3.24 0.74
CA ILE A 99 10.34 -2.90 -0.66
C ILE A 99 10.26 -4.20 -1.45
N ALA A 100 9.43 -4.24 -2.50
CA ALA A 100 9.16 -5.48 -3.21
C ALA A 100 8.85 -5.28 -4.69
N SER A 101 8.93 -6.37 -5.45
CA SER A 101 8.23 -6.50 -6.73
C SER A 101 6.76 -6.85 -6.53
N THR A 102 6.45 -7.46 -5.39
CA THR A 102 5.18 -8.07 -4.99
C THR A 102 4.05 -7.06 -4.88
N ASN A 103 3.06 -7.12 -5.76
CA ASN A 103 1.76 -6.49 -5.52
C ASN A 103 1.02 -7.23 -4.38
N TRP A 104 0.09 -6.57 -3.72
CA TRP A 104 -0.69 -7.21 -2.68
C TRP A 104 -1.95 -7.87 -3.26
N THR A 105 -1.71 -8.96 -4.01
CA THR A 105 -2.73 -9.74 -4.73
C THR A 105 -2.59 -11.24 -4.43
N GLY A 106 -3.63 -12.01 -4.73
CA GLY A 106 -3.55 -13.48 -4.60
C GLY A 106 -2.54 -14.09 -5.59
N ALA A 107 -2.43 -13.57 -6.80
CA ALA A 107 -1.46 -14.05 -7.78
C ALA A 107 -0.01 -13.87 -7.30
N SER A 108 0.29 -12.73 -6.69
CA SER A 108 1.62 -12.45 -6.12
C SER A 108 1.96 -13.34 -4.92
N GLU A 109 0.97 -13.90 -4.24
CA GLU A 109 1.19 -14.83 -3.12
C GLU A 109 1.42 -16.26 -3.58
N TYR A 110 0.69 -16.72 -4.62
CA TYR A 110 0.57 -18.13 -4.95
C TYR A 110 1.12 -18.54 -6.31
N ALA A 111 1.32 -17.62 -7.23
CA ALA A 111 1.61 -17.93 -8.63
C ALA A 111 2.82 -17.21 -9.22
N ASN A 112 3.02 -15.93 -8.88
CA ASN A 112 4.10 -15.14 -9.48
C ASN A 112 5.43 -15.36 -8.78
N ASP A 113 6.51 -15.30 -9.56
CA ASP A 113 7.86 -15.18 -9.02
C ASP A 113 8.11 -13.73 -8.57
N GLU A 114 8.15 -13.51 -7.27
CA GLU A 114 8.27 -12.19 -6.67
C GLU A 114 9.35 -12.18 -5.59
N ASN A 115 9.90 -11.00 -5.34
CA ASN A 115 10.80 -10.78 -4.21
C ASN A 115 10.29 -9.71 -3.26
N MET A 116 10.67 -9.82 -1.99
CA MET A 116 10.35 -8.86 -0.95
C MET A 116 11.51 -8.72 0.04
N LEU A 117 11.92 -7.49 0.27
CA LEU A 117 12.83 -7.13 1.35
C LEU A 117 12.03 -6.55 2.51
N ILE A 118 12.30 -7.04 3.73
CA ILE A 118 11.81 -6.48 4.98
C ILE A 118 13.03 -5.96 5.73
N ILE A 119 13.09 -4.66 5.93
CA ILE A 119 14.23 -3.96 6.49
C ILE A 119 13.82 -3.36 7.83
N LYS A 120 14.46 -3.79 8.91
CA LYS A 120 14.33 -3.18 10.24
C LYS A 120 15.41 -2.12 10.41
N ASN A 121 15.09 -0.86 10.10
CA ASN A 121 16.02 0.26 10.21
C ASN A 121 15.26 1.58 10.24
N LYS A 122 15.40 2.36 11.31
CA LYS A 122 14.68 3.62 11.49
C LYS A 122 15.06 4.70 10.48
N ASP A 123 16.32 4.79 10.05
CA ASP A 123 16.77 5.80 9.09
C ASP A 123 16.20 5.53 7.70
N ILE A 124 16.14 4.24 7.29
CA ILE A 124 15.50 3.83 6.03
C ILE A 124 13.99 4.07 6.11
N ALA A 125 13.35 3.72 7.22
CA ALA A 125 11.94 3.95 7.44
C ALA A 125 11.61 5.46 7.40
N ALA A 126 12.41 6.31 8.01
CA ALA A 126 12.23 7.76 7.97
C ALA A 126 12.36 8.33 6.54
N LYS A 127 13.34 7.86 5.76
CA LYS A 127 13.50 8.26 4.34
C LYS A 127 12.28 7.85 3.51
N GLN A 128 11.82 6.61 3.67
CA GLN A 128 10.66 6.10 2.94
C GLN A 128 9.36 6.80 3.37
N THR A 129 9.20 7.11 4.65
CA THR A 129 8.08 7.92 5.18
C THR A 129 8.09 9.33 4.58
N LYS A 130 9.25 9.97 4.50
CA LYS A 130 9.39 11.29 3.86
C LYS A 130 8.95 11.26 2.40
N GLU A 131 9.36 10.24 1.64
CA GLU A 131 8.97 10.07 0.24
C GLU A 131 7.46 9.79 0.12
N PHE A 132 6.89 8.93 0.98
CA PHE A 132 5.46 8.72 1.04
C PHE A 132 4.68 10.02 1.21
N PHE A 133 5.07 10.87 2.18
CA PHE A 133 4.37 12.13 2.42
C PHE A 133 4.63 13.18 1.33
N ARG A 134 5.77 13.13 0.63
CA ARG A 134 5.99 13.96 -0.56
C ARG A 134 4.97 13.62 -1.64
N LEU A 135 4.77 12.34 -1.95
CA LEU A 135 3.75 11.86 -2.90
C LEU A 135 2.34 12.15 -2.39
N TRP A 136 2.06 11.88 -1.13
CA TRP A 136 0.76 12.13 -0.52
C TRP A 136 0.30 13.57 -0.66
N LYS A 137 1.21 14.52 -0.43
CA LYS A 137 0.93 15.96 -0.55
C LYS A 137 0.74 16.41 -1.99
N SER A 138 1.39 15.76 -2.95
CA SER A 138 1.25 16.08 -4.37
C SER A 138 -0.06 15.60 -4.99
N ILE A 139 -0.76 14.66 -4.36
CA ILE A 139 -2.07 14.17 -4.80
C ILE A 139 -3.17 15.02 -4.16
N PRO A 140 -4.07 15.65 -4.94
CA PRO A 140 -5.16 16.47 -4.42
C PRO A 140 -6.04 15.73 -3.41
N ASP A 141 -6.45 16.42 -2.33
CA ASP A 141 -7.27 15.81 -1.26
C ASP A 141 -8.63 15.32 -1.72
N LYS A 142 -9.20 15.91 -2.76
CA LYS A 142 -10.44 15.40 -3.37
C LYS A 142 -10.35 13.94 -3.79
N PHE A 143 -9.16 13.44 -4.14
CA PHE A 143 -8.94 12.04 -4.51
C PHE A 143 -8.87 11.07 -3.33
N LEU A 144 -9.18 11.53 -2.12
CA LEU A 144 -9.59 10.68 -1.00
C LEU A 144 -11.02 10.13 -1.20
N TYR A 145 -11.86 10.86 -1.94
CA TYR A 145 -13.29 10.58 -2.08
C TYR A 145 -13.69 10.31 -3.53
N GLU A 146 -13.07 11.03 -4.46
CA GLU A 146 -13.32 10.92 -5.89
C GLU A 146 -12.36 9.91 -6.53
N ILE A 147 -12.79 9.35 -7.67
CA ILE A 147 -11.91 8.62 -8.58
C ILE A 147 -11.46 9.60 -9.67
N PRO A 148 -10.16 9.87 -9.79
CA PRO A 148 -9.67 10.77 -10.83
C PRO A 148 -9.87 10.18 -12.22
N ASN A 149 -10.14 11.04 -13.19
CA ASN A 149 -10.03 10.64 -14.59
C ASN A 149 -8.56 10.36 -14.92
N PHE A 150 -8.33 9.35 -15.75
CA PHE A 150 -6.99 9.07 -16.25
C PHE A 150 -6.51 10.27 -17.08
N THR A 151 -5.41 10.88 -16.68
CA THR A 151 -4.80 11.99 -17.43
C THR A 151 -3.48 11.56 -18.05
N SER A 152 -3.23 12.00 -19.27
CA SER A 152 -1.97 11.76 -19.97
C SER A 152 -0.85 12.74 -19.58
N LYS A 153 -1.09 13.67 -18.65
CA LYS A 153 -0.13 14.69 -18.23
C LYS A 153 0.35 14.45 -16.81
N LYS A 154 1.69 14.47 -16.60
CA LYS A 154 2.25 14.69 -15.27
C LYS A 154 1.74 16.03 -14.76
N LEU A 155 1.32 16.09 -13.52
CA LEU A 155 1.25 17.36 -12.79
C LEU A 155 2.69 17.80 -12.55
N GLU A 156 3.10 18.92 -13.12
CA GLU A 156 4.37 19.60 -12.86
C GLU A 156 4.42 20.08 -11.41
#